data_22353dfd785658ad812c3ef21f95b697
#
_entry.id   22353dfd785658ad812c3ef21f95b697
#
_cell.length_a   1.000
_cell.length_b   1.000
_cell.length_c   1.000
_cell.angle_alpha   90.00
_cell.angle_beta   90.00
_cell.angle_gamma   90.00
#
_symmetry.space_group_name_H-M   'P 1'
#
loop_
_entity.id
_entity.type
_entity.pdbx_description
1 polymer ?
#
loop_
_entity_poly.entity_id
_entity_poly.type
_entity_poly.pdbx_seq_one_letter_code
_entity_poly.pdbx_strand_id
1 'polypeptide(L)'
;VSQGSQIFSFIDESVLVHEGEIILINSMCPHCSGNGENTRIYILQFRPDLVMNNHSDYSYPYLAALTGNQSSSYRLFSINDNANFRRIASMLIGITEELRERSTAYELNIMAYIYSILTTLFRFNAIDYDTMSPFNGKNQNLKKLEPVFGYVQKHYNEDISLDEVANLVNYSPQYFCRIFKDTTDKTFIDYLNCFRINVAKKMIINTNESIYNIYIKTGFSNFSYFNRIFKKYSKFSPTEYRQVFLDKQSAAD
;
A
#
# COMPACT_ATOMS: atom_id res chain seq x y z
N VAL A 1 9.15 -19.24 0.81
CA VAL A 1 10.47 -19.87 1.03
C VAL A 1 10.58 -21.01 0.04
N SER A 2 11.61 -21.03 -0.79
CA SER A 2 11.83 -22.09 -1.80
C SER A 2 12.87 -23.13 -1.35
N GLN A 3 13.57 -22.87 -0.27
CA GLN A 3 14.52 -23.80 0.33
C GLN A 3 14.77 -23.39 1.78
N GLY A 4 14.89 -24.37 2.68
CA GLY A 4 15.18 -24.14 4.09
C GLY A 4 14.02 -23.49 4.86
N SER A 5 14.34 -22.65 5.83
CA SER A 5 13.34 -21.94 6.63
C SER A 5 13.81 -20.53 6.99
N GLN A 6 12.89 -19.60 7.20
CA GLN A 6 13.15 -18.20 7.49
C GLN A 6 12.29 -17.72 8.64
N ILE A 7 12.89 -17.04 9.62
CA ILE A 7 12.15 -16.38 10.69
C ILE A 7 11.79 -14.96 10.24
N PHE A 8 10.52 -14.60 10.39
CA PHE A 8 10.04 -13.23 10.28
C PHE A 8 9.59 -12.76 11.66
N SER A 9 10.11 -11.63 12.09
CA SER A 9 9.77 -11.02 13.38
C SER A 9 8.95 -9.76 13.17
N PHE A 10 7.85 -9.69 13.87
CA PHE A 10 6.91 -8.56 13.95
C PHE A 10 7.06 -7.90 15.33
N ILE A 11 6.26 -6.86 15.61
CA ILE A 11 6.36 -6.13 16.89
C ILE A 11 6.07 -7.06 18.08
N ASP A 12 5.03 -7.88 17.97
CA ASP A 12 4.50 -8.67 19.09
C ASP A 12 4.78 -10.19 18.96
N GLU A 13 5.25 -10.64 17.80
CA GLU A 13 5.44 -12.06 17.54
C GLU A 13 6.52 -12.36 16.49
N SER A 14 6.95 -13.61 16.43
CA SER A 14 7.80 -14.11 15.36
C SER A 14 7.22 -15.38 14.77
N VAL A 15 7.36 -15.57 13.49
CA VAL A 15 6.90 -16.76 12.76
C VAL A 15 8.05 -17.39 11.99
N LEU A 16 8.16 -18.71 12.09
CA LEU A 16 9.06 -19.51 11.28
C LEU A 16 8.32 -19.96 10.01
N VAL A 17 8.83 -19.59 8.87
CA VAL A 17 8.27 -19.93 7.56
C VAL A 17 9.14 -20.99 6.91
N HIS A 18 8.56 -22.13 6.60
CA HIS A 18 9.26 -23.30 6.06
C HIS A 18 9.26 -23.32 4.54
N GLU A 19 10.08 -24.21 3.99
CA GLU A 19 10.07 -24.51 2.56
C GLU A 19 8.66 -24.88 2.07
N GLY A 20 8.26 -24.29 0.95
CA GLY A 20 6.92 -24.46 0.39
C GLY A 20 5.85 -23.58 1.03
N GLU A 21 6.22 -22.70 1.95
CA GLU A 21 5.28 -21.75 2.52
C GLU A 21 5.44 -20.35 1.91
N ILE A 22 4.31 -19.65 1.80
CA ILE A 22 4.20 -18.28 1.35
C ILE A 22 3.68 -17.44 2.52
N ILE A 23 4.42 -16.41 2.89
CA ILE A 23 3.98 -15.41 3.86
C ILE A 23 3.52 -14.15 3.12
N LEU A 24 2.29 -13.74 3.35
CA LEU A 24 1.76 -12.46 2.92
C LEU A 24 1.82 -11.48 4.09
N ILE A 25 2.64 -10.45 3.96
CA ILE A 25 2.81 -9.43 4.99
C ILE A 25 2.02 -8.19 4.60
N ASN A 26 1.22 -7.70 5.53
CA ASN A 26 0.33 -6.57 5.27
C ASN A 26 1.10 -5.26 5.05
N SER A 27 0.50 -4.40 4.25
CA SER A 27 1.00 -3.04 4.03
C SER A 27 1.20 -2.31 5.36
N MET A 28 2.30 -1.54 5.47
CA MET A 28 2.64 -0.76 6.65
C MET A 28 2.98 -1.58 7.93
N CYS A 29 3.04 -2.91 7.85
CA CYS A 29 3.42 -3.74 8.99
C CYS A 29 4.96 -3.75 9.14
N PRO A 30 5.52 -3.21 10.24
CA PRO A 30 6.95 -3.29 10.51
C PRO A 30 7.34 -4.74 10.79
N HIS A 31 8.34 -5.22 10.05
CA HIS A 31 8.86 -6.57 10.22
C HIS A 31 10.35 -6.61 9.86
N CYS A 32 11.05 -7.62 10.37
CA CYS A 32 12.40 -7.95 9.93
C CYS A 32 12.49 -9.45 9.65
N SER A 33 13.37 -9.82 8.74
CA SER A 33 13.75 -11.21 8.49
C SER A 33 15.05 -11.52 9.21
N GLY A 34 15.07 -12.61 9.98
CA GLY A 34 16.30 -13.13 10.59
C GLY A 34 17.21 -13.82 9.58
N ASN A 35 18.42 -14.17 10.01
CA ASN A 35 19.32 -14.98 9.18
C ASN A 35 18.85 -16.43 9.18
N GLY A 36 18.42 -16.95 8.03
CA GLY A 36 18.16 -18.36 7.81
C GLY A 36 19.43 -19.07 7.32
N GLU A 37 19.72 -20.26 7.82
CA GLU A 37 20.80 -21.08 7.28
C GLU A 37 20.32 -21.82 6.02
N ASN A 38 21.11 -21.76 4.95
CA ASN A 38 20.78 -22.37 3.64
C ASN A 38 19.40 -22.02 3.09
N THR A 39 18.94 -20.78 3.32
CA THR A 39 17.61 -20.34 2.94
C THR A 39 17.61 -19.64 1.59
N ARG A 40 16.65 -20.00 0.73
CA ARG A 40 16.31 -19.25 -0.48
C ARG A 40 14.88 -18.78 -0.39
N ILE A 41 14.70 -17.46 -0.57
CA ILE A 41 13.37 -16.83 -0.55
C ILE A 41 13.17 -16.01 -1.83
N TYR A 42 11.93 -15.99 -2.33
CA TYR A 42 11.49 -15.05 -3.35
C TYR A 42 10.65 -13.98 -2.66
N ILE A 43 11.01 -12.72 -2.86
CA ILE A 43 10.31 -11.57 -2.28
C ILE A 43 9.68 -10.78 -3.42
N LEU A 44 8.36 -10.62 -3.38
CA LEU A 44 7.63 -9.70 -4.23
C LEU A 44 7.14 -8.53 -3.40
N GLN A 45 7.72 -7.36 -3.63
CA GLN A 45 7.29 -6.12 -3.02
C GLN A 45 6.96 -5.11 -4.11
N PHE A 46 5.78 -4.54 -4.06
CA PHE A 46 5.34 -3.52 -5.00
C PHE A 46 4.48 -2.48 -4.30
N ARG A 47 4.42 -1.28 -4.88
CA ARG A 47 3.48 -0.27 -4.42
C ARG A 47 2.10 -0.57 -5.01
N PRO A 48 1.03 -0.46 -4.22
CA PRO A 48 -0.32 -0.72 -4.73
C PRO A 48 -0.71 0.14 -5.94
N ASP A 49 -0.18 1.37 -6.03
CA ASP A 49 -0.40 2.26 -7.18
C ASP A 49 0.22 1.75 -8.49
N LEU A 50 1.17 0.80 -8.43
CA LEU A 50 1.72 0.16 -9.63
C LEU A 50 0.67 -0.65 -10.39
N VAL A 51 -0.19 -1.36 -9.67
CA VAL A 51 -1.21 -2.24 -10.27
C VAL A 51 -2.57 -1.56 -10.45
N MET A 52 -2.77 -0.39 -9.84
CA MET A 52 -4.07 0.28 -9.79
C MET A 52 -4.00 1.73 -10.27
N ASN A 53 -3.13 1.99 -11.23
CA ASN A 53 -2.74 3.34 -11.65
C ASN A 53 -3.75 4.03 -12.56
N ASN A 54 -4.93 3.49 -12.77
CA ASN A 54 -5.94 4.13 -13.60
C ASN A 54 -7.29 4.19 -12.88
N HIS A 55 -7.80 5.36 -12.82
CA HIS A 55 -9.11 5.89 -12.48
C HIS A 55 -10.35 5.04 -12.87
N SER A 56 -10.23 3.71 -12.93
CA SER A 56 -11.38 2.85 -13.14
C SER A 56 -12.03 2.56 -11.80
N ASP A 57 -13.33 2.78 -11.73
CA ASP A 57 -14.22 2.54 -10.60
C ASP A 57 -14.06 1.17 -9.93
N TYR A 58 -13.46 0.23 -10.63
CA TYR A 58 -13.31 -1.17 -10.21
C TYR A 58 -12.03 -1.45 -9.38
N SER A 59 -11.03 -0.57 -9.42
CA SER A 59 -9.74 -0.85 -8.76
C SER A 59 -9.69 -0.39 -7.31
N TYR A 60 -10.51 0.57 -6.92
CA TYR A 60 -10.47 1.18 -5.59
C TYR A 60 -10.74 0.20 -4.43
N PRO A 61 -11.75 -0.71 -4.50
CA PRO A 61 -11.99 -1.68 -3.43
C PRO A 61 -10.80 -2.62 -3.19
N TYR A 62 -10.11 -3.01 -4.26
CA TYR A 62 -8.91 -3.85 -4.18
C TYR A 62 -7.72 -3.09 -3.60
N LEU A 63 -7.55 -1.81 -3.99
CA LEU A 63 -6.53 -0.95 -3.42
C LEU A 63 -6.75 -0.75 -1.91
N ALA A 64 -7.98 -0.48 -1.51
CA ALA A 64 -8.34 -0.32 -0.11
C ALA A 64 -8.10 -1.61 0.70
N ALA A 65 -8.39 -2.78 0.13
CA ALA A 65 -8.09 -4.06 0.77
C ALA A 65 -6.58 -4.32 0.90
N LEU A 66 -5.76 -3.90 -0.08
CA LEU A 66 -4.31 -4.04 -0.04
C LEU A 66 -3.62 -3.04 0.93
N THR A 67 -4.21 -1.86 1.12
CA THR A 67 -3.64 -0.78 1.94
C THR A 67 -4.35 -0.57 3.27
N GLY A 68 -5.51 -1.20 3.45
CA GLY A 68 -6.35 -1.11 4.63
C GLY A 68 -5.75 -1.82 5.85
N ASN A 69 -6.39 -1.58 6.99
CA ASN A 69 -6.01 -2.22 8.25
C ASN A 69 -6.52 -3.67 8.23
N GLN A 70 -5.65 -4.61 7.92
CA GLN A 70 -5.94 -6.03 8.01
C GLN A 70 -5.96 -6.45 9.49
N SER A 71 -6.74 -7.45 9.81
CA SER A 71 -6.91 -7.96 11.20
C SER A 71 -5.66 -8.61 11.78
N SER A 72 -4.70 -9.01 10.93
CA SER A 72 -3.44 -9.64 11.34
C SER A 72 -2.24 -9.00 10.63
N SER A 73 -1.07 -9.09 11.23
CA SER A 73 0.19 -8.57 10.66
C SER A 73 0.61 -9.32 9.39
N TYR A 74 0.30 -10.59 9.32
CA TYR A 74 0.64 -11.48 8.20
C TYR A 74 -0.39 -12.62 8.05
N ARG A 75 -0.31 -13.33 6.92
CA ARG A 75 -0.97 -14.62 6.69
C ARG A 75 0.00 -15.62 6.10
N LEU A 76 -0.10 -16.88 6.51
CA LEU A 76 0.74 -17.98 6.08
C LEU A 76 -0.08 -18.96 5.25
N PHE A 77 0.47 -19.41 4.14
CA PHE A 77 -0.14 -20.36 3.22
C PHE A 77 0.88 -21.41 2.81
N SER A 78 0.45 -22.67 2.72
CA SER A 78 1.29 -23.75 2.19
C SER A 78 0.93 -24.04 0.73
N ILE A 79 1.93 -24.22 -0.13
CA ILE A 79 1.74 -24.65 -1.53
C ILE A 79 1.16 -26.08 -1.60
N ASN A 80 1.25 -26.84 -0.51
CA ASN A 80 0.71 -28.20 -0.42
C ASN A 80 -0.79 -28.22 -0.14
N ASP A 81 -1.32 -27.17 0.51
CA ASP A 81 -2.73 -27.12 0.90
C ASP A 81 -3.63 -26.80 -0.28
N ASN A 82 -3.14 -26.07 -1.29
CA ASN A 82 -3.95 -25.66 -2.43
C ASN A 82 -3.12 -25.47 -3.69
N ALA A 83 -3.58 -26.06 -4.80
CA ALA A 83 -2.95 -25.91 -6.13
C ALA A 83 -2.79 -24.44 -6.57
N ASN A 84 -3.66 -23.54 -6.11
CA ASN A 84 -3.58 -22.11 -6.42
C ASN A 84 -2.39 -21.44 -5.75
N PHE A 85 -2.01 -21.83 -4.53
CA PHE A 85 -0.80 -21.32 -3.88
C PHE A 85 0.47 -21.83 -4.55
N ARG A 86 0.45 -23.08 -5.06
CA ARG A 86 1.53 -23.59 -5.91
C ARG A 86 1.68 -22.78 -7.19
N ARG A 87 0.57 -22.34 -7.77
CA ARG A 87 0.57 -21.46 -8.94
C ARG A 87 1.18 -20.09 -8.64
N ILE A 88 0.90 -19.53 -7.45
CA ILE A 88 1.56 -18.27 -7.00
C ILE A 88 3.07 -18.45 -6.94
N ALA A 89 3.56 -19.54 -6.35
CA ALA A 89 5.00 -19.82 -6.29
C ALA A 89 5.63 -19.89 -7.70
N SER A 90 4.97 -20.55 -8.66
CA SER A 90 5.44 -20.59 -10.06
C SER A 90 5.48 -19.20 -10.71
N MET A 91 4.48 -18.35 -10.45
CA MET A 91 4.46 -16.98 -10.97
C MET A 91 5.57 -16.11 -10.36
N LEU A 92 5.90 -16.28 -9.08
CA LEU A 92 7.03 -15.59 -8.44
C LEU A 92 8.38 -15.97 -9.09
N ILE A 93 8.55 -17.25 -9.42
CA ILE A 93 9.72 -17.73 -10.18
C ILE A 93 9.74 -17.11 -11.57
N GLY A 94 8.61 -17.11 -12.28
CA GLY A 94 8.48 -16.51 -13.60
C GLY A 94 8.84 -15.02 -13.63
N ILE A 95 8.42 -14.23 -12.60
CA ILE A 95 8.84 -12.83 -12.47
C ILE A 95 10.36 -12.70 -12.36
N THR A 96 11.02 -13.61 -11.63
CA THR A 96 12.47 -13.58 -11.47
C THR A 96 13.19 -13.91 -12.78
N GLU A 97 12.64 -14.83 -13.55
CA GLU A 97 13.16 -15.19 -14.88
C GLU A 97 13.01 -14.03 -15.87
N GLU A 98 11.86 -13.38 -15.92
CA GLU A 98 11.63 -12.19 -16.76
C GLU A 98 12.61 -11.06 -16.41
N LEU A 99 12.84 -10.81 -15.12
CA LEU A 99 13.80 -9.79 -14.68
C LEU A 99 15.25 -10.13 -15.06
N ARG A 100 15.59 -11.42 -15.12
CA ARG A 100 16.92 -11.89 -15.52
C ARG A 100 17.13 -11.81 -17.03
N GLU A 101 16.15 -12.25 -17.81
CA GLU A 101 16.26 -12.38 -19.27
C GLU A 101 15.99 -11.07 -19.99
N ARG A 102 15.08 -10.25 -19.47
CA ARG A 102 14.65 -8.96 -20.02
C ARG A 102 14.30 -9.01 -21.51
N SER A 103 13.60 -10.08 -21.90
CA SER A 103 13.10 -10.24 -23.27
C SER A 103 12.13 -9.11 -23.63
N THR A 104 11.83 -8.93 -24.90
CA THR A 104 10.87 -7.90 -25.35
C THR A 104 9.56 -8.01 -24.59
N ALA A 105 9.05 -6.89 -24.04
CA ALA A 105 7.82 -6.80 -23.26
C ALA A 105 7.83 -7.54 -21.90
N TYR A 106 8.99 -7.80 -21.31
CA TYR A 106 9.11 -8.45 -20.00
C TYR A 106 8.35 -7.70 -18.90
N GLU A 107 8.31 -6.37 -18.93
CA GLU A 107 7.54 -5.58 -17.96
C GLU A 107 6.04 -5.89 -18.03
N LEU A 108 5.49 -6.09 -19.23
CA LEU A 108 4.08 -6.46 -19.40
C LEU A 108 3.80 -7.85 -18.83
N ASN A 109 4.72 -8.80 -19.02
CA ASN A 109 4.57 -10.14 -18.47
C ASN A 109 4.68 -10.16 -16.95
N ILE A 110 5.61 -9.37 -16.37
CA ILE A 110 5.68 -9.16 -14.92
C ILE A 110 4.35 -8.61 -14.37
N MET A 111 3.77 -7.60 -15.03
CA MET A 111 2.48 -7.05 -14.62
C MET A 111 1.35 -8.08 -14.71
N ALA A 112 1.33 -8.92 -15.73
CA ALA A 112 0.38 -10.02 -15.86
C ALA A 112 0.50 -11.03 -14.72
N TYR A 113 1.72 -11.40 -14.33
CA TYR A 113 1.96 -12.24 -13.16
C TYR A 113 1.46 -11.60 -11.86
N ILE A 114 1.76 -10.31 -11.63
CA ILE A 114 1.30 -9.58 -10.43
C ILE A 114 -0.23 -9.56 -10.36
N TYR A 115 -0.91 -9.21 -11.46
CA TYR A 115 -2.38 -9.24 -11.51
C TYR A 115 -2.95 -10.64 -11.25
N SER A 116 -2.32 -11.68 -11.77
CA SER A 116 -2.73 -13.06 -11.56
C SER A 116 -2.54 -13.51 -10.11
N ILE A 117 -1.43 -13.12 -9.48
CA ILE A 117 -1.17 -13.37 -8.05
C ILE A 117 -2.24 -12.67 -7.20
N LEU A 118 -2.48 -11.37 -7.41
CA LEU A 118 -3.49 -10.62 -6.68
C LEU A 118 -4.88 -11.21 -6.84
N THR A 119 -5.28 -11.54 -8.07
CA THR A 119 -6.56 -12.18 -8.35
C THR A 119 -6.71 -13.49 -7.58
N THR A 120 -5.64 -14.28 -7.51
CA THR A 120 -5.64 -15.54 -6.75
C THR A 120 -5.79 -15.26 -5.25
N LEU A 121 -5.03 -14.33 -4.70
CA LEU A 121 -5.11 -13.96 -3.28
C LEU A 121 -6.49 -13.45 -2.88
N PHE A 122 -7.14 -12.63 -3.71
CA PHE A 122 -8.50 -12.15 -3.46
C PHE A 122 -9.53 -13.27 -3.56
N ARG A 123 -9.45 -14.14 -4.56
CA ARG A 123 -10.43 -15.23 -4.75
C ARG A 123 -10.39 -16.29 -3.65
N PHE A 124 -9.26 -16.46 -3.00
CA PHE A 124 -9.07 -17.44 -1.92
C PHE A 124 -9.06 -16.80 -0.53
N ASN A 125 -9.61 -15.60 -0.39
CA ASN A 125 -9.73 -14.85 0.86
C ASN A 125 -8.39 -14.73 1.61
N ALA A 126 -7.28 -14.74 0.87
CA ALA A 126 -5.97 -14.48 1.41
C ALA A 126 -5.76 -12.99 1.73
N ILE A 127 -6.58 -12.14 1.15
CA ILE A 127 -6.73 -10.72 1.47
C ILE A 127 -8.19 -10.52 1.85
N ASP A 128 -8.46 -9.93 3.01
CA ASP A 128 -9.83 -9.70 3.48
C ASP A 128 -10.53 -8.70 2.57
N TYR A 129 -11.29 -9.25 1.64
CA TYR A 129 -12.11 -8.50 0.69
C TYR A 129 -13.57 -8.43 1.14
N ASP A 130 -14.03 -9.38 1.95
CA ASP A 130 -15.45 -9.50 2.37
C ASP A 130 -15.94 -8.31 3.20
N THR A 131 -15.05 -7.62 3.92
CA THR A 131 -15.41 -6.35 4.57
C THR A 131 -15.69 -5.23 3.55
N MET A 132 -15.33 -5.45 2.28
CA MET A 132 -15.43 -4.49 1.17
C MET A 132 -16.24 -5.01 -0.03
N SER A 133 -16.94 -6.15 0.10
CA SER A 133 -17.79 -6.68 -0.97
C SER A 133 -18.82 -5.64 -1.46
N PRO A 134 -19.05 -5.49 -2.78
CA PRO A 134 -20.06 -4.57 -3.33
C PRO A 134 -21.47 -4.79 -2.79
N PHE A 135 -21.73 -5.96 -2.18
CA PHE A 135 -23.01 -6.34 -1.59
C PHE A 135 -23.18 -5.95 -0.11
N ASN A 136 -22.14 -5.48 0.58
CA ASN A 136 -22.24 -4.94 1.93
C ASN A 136 -22.42 -3.41 1.89
N GLY A 137 -23.28 -2.87 2.75
CA GLY A 137 -23.62 -1.44 2.78
C GLY A 137 -22.41 -0.48 2.89
N LYS A 138 -21.26 -0.94 3.38
CA LYS A 138 -19.98 -0.20 3.34
C LYS A 138 -19.52 0.11 1.91
N ASN A 139 -19.75 -0.77 0.95
CA ASN A 139 -19.35 -0.57 -0.45
C ASN A 139 -20.23 0.39 -1.23
N GLN A 140 -21.52 0.45 -0.92
CA GLN A 140 -22.37 1.49 -1.48
C GLN A 140 -21.89 2.89 -1.05
N ASN A 141 -21.41 3.00 0.20
CA ASN A 141 -20.86 4.25 0.70
C ASN A 141 -19.49 4.57 0.06
N LEU A 142 -18.64 3.56 -0.17
CA LEU A 142 -17.37 3.75 -0.89
C LEU A 142 -17.60 4.30 -2.31
N LYS A 143 -18.52 3.71 -3.05
CA LYS A 143 -18.90 4.18 -4.39
C LYS A 143 -19.45 5.61 -4.35
N LYS A 144 -20.24 5.95 -3.34
CA LYS A 144 -20.73 7.32 -3.15
C LYS A 144 -19.62 8.31 -2.78
N LEU A 145 -18.55 7.86 -2.09
CA LEU A 145 -17.40 8.69 -1.71
C LEU A 145 -16.35 8.84 -2.82
N GLU A 146 -16.49 8.12 -3.92
CA GLU A 146 -15.56 8.17 -5.05
C GLU A 146 -15.29 9.58 -5.60
N PRO A 147 -16.30 10.46 -5.78
CA PRO A 147 -16.05 11.84 -6.18
C PRO A 147 -15.13 12.60 -5.23
N VAL A 148 -15.18 12.27 -3.93
CA VAL A 148 -14.32 12.89 -2.90
C VAL A 148 -12.88 12.45 -3.08
N PHE A 149 -12.62 11.17 -3.35
CA PHE A 149 -11.26 10.68 -3.58
C PHE A 149 -10.65 11.28 -4.85
N GLY A 150 -11.42 11.36 -5.93
CA GLY A 150 -11.01 12.02 -7.17
C GLY A 150 -10.75 13.53 -6.99
N TYR A 151 -11.54 14.18 -6.15
CA TYR A 151 -11.36 15.59 -5.81
C TYR A 151 -10.06 15.80 -5.02
N VAL A 152 -9.82 15.03 -3.96
CA VAL A 152 -8.58 15.09 -3.18
C VAL A 152 -7.36 14.88 -4.06
N GLN A 153 -7.41 13.94 -4.98
CA GLN A 153 -6.28 13.66 -5.88
C GLN A 153 -5.91 14.86 -6.76
N LYS A 154 -6.88 15.64 -7.18
CA LYS A 154 -6.67 16.80 -8.05
C LYS A 154 -6.34 18.09 -7.29
N HIS A 155 -6.87 18.21 -6.06
CA HIS A 155 -6.87 19.46 -5.29
C HIS A 155 -6.15 19.34 -3.94
N TYR A 156 -5.39 18.24 -3.69
CA TYR A 156 -4.74 18.01 -2.39
C TYR A 156 -3.84 19.15 -1.91
N ASN A 157 -3.29 19.92 -2.84
CA ASN A 157 -2.42 21.07 -2.55
C ASN A 157 -3.19 22.38 -2.24
N GLU A 158 -4.49 22.36 -2.34
CA GLU A 158 -5.39 23.48 -2.04
C GLU A 158 -5.98 23.35 -0.61
N ASP A 159 -6.61 24.41 -0.13
CA ASP A 159 -7.34 24.36 1.13
C ASP A 159 -8.71 23.72 0.89
N ILE A 160 -8.84 22.45 1.25
CA ILE A 160 -10.07 21.67 1.06
C ILE A 160 -10.90 21.73 2.34
N SER A 161 -12.09 22.31 2.27
CA SER A 161 -13.04 22.35 3.37
C SER A 161 -13.92 21.10 3.45
N LEU A 162 -14.43 20.81 4.65
CA LEU A 162 -15.40 19.71 4.86
C LEU A 162 -16.72 19.96 4.11
N ASP A 163 -17.14 21.23 3.99
CA ASP A 163 -18.37 21.59 3.29
C ASP A 163 -18.25 21.29 1.79
N GLU A 164 -17.12 21.61 1.18
CA GLU A 164 -16.87 21.30 -0.23
C GLU A 164 -16.97 19.80 -0.52
N VAL A 165 -16.25 18.97 0.23
CA VAL A 165 -16.26 17.52 -0.02
C VAL A 165 -17.59 16.84 0.34
N ALA A 166 -18.29 17.35 1.35
CA ALA A 166 -19.64 16.88 1.69
C ALA A 166 -20.64 17.20 0.58
N ASN A 167 -20.54 18.39 -0.02
CA ASN A 167 -21.39 18.81 -1.14
C ASN A 167 -21.18 17.97 -2.41
N LEU A 168 -19.96 17.48 -2.68
CA LEU A 168 -19.67 16.58 -3.81
C LEU A 168 -20.53 15.32 -3.80
N VAL A 169 -20.94 14.88 -2.61
CA VAL A 169 -21.72 13.65 -2.40
C VAL A 169 -23.14 13.92 -1.87
N ASN A 170 -23.56 15.19 -1.89
CA ASN A 170 -24.87 15.64 -1.41
C ASN A 170 -25.15 15.26 0.06
N TYR A 171 -24.14 15.34 0.94
CA TYR A 171 -24.25 15.08 2.36
C TYR A 171 -24.09 16.35 3.20
N SER A 172 -24.68 16.37 4.40
CA SER A 172 -24.29 17.36 5.40
C SER A 172 -22.86 17.03 5.90
N PRO A 173 -22.06 18.02 6.32
CA PRO A 173 -20.71 17.78 6.82
C PRO A 173 -20.64 16.75 7.97
N GLN A 174 -21.61 16.78 8.89
CA GLN A 174 -21.66 15.83 10.01
C GLN A 174 -21.94 14.40 9.52
N TYR A 175 -22.87 14.23 8.57
CA TYR A 175 -23.17 12.94 7.97
C TYR A 175 -22.00 12.42 7.16
N PHE A 176 -21.37 13.29 6.37
CA PHE A 176 -20.17 12.99 5.61
C PHE A 176 -19.04 12.47 6.50
N CYS A 177 -18.69 13.20 7.59
CA CYS A 177 -17.64 12.79 8.52
C CYS A 177 -17.88 11.40 9.08
N ARG A 178 -19.14 11.11 9.48
CA ARG A 178 -19.52 9.79 10.01
C ARG A 178 -19.35 8.71 8.93
N ILE A 179 -20.00 8.88 7.77
CA ILE A 179 -19.94 7.89 6.69
C ILE A 179 -18.52 7.69 6.19
N PHE A 180 -17.75 8.78 6.05
CA PHE A 180 -16.36 8.68 5.61
C PHE A 180 -15.53 7.85 6.59
N LYS A 181 -15.65 8.12 7.90
CA LYS A 181 -14.95 7.37 8.96
C LYS A 181 -15.40 5.91 9.02
N ASP A 182 -16.71 5.65 8.98
CA ASP A 182 -17.27 4.29 9.02
C ASP A 182 -16.86 3.46 7.81
N THR A 183 -16.60 4.13 6.68
CA THR A 183 -16.26 3.49 5.41
C THR A 183 -14.75 3.29 5.23
N THR A 184 -13.94 4.27 5.68
CA THR A 184 -12.48 4.29 5.43
C THR A 184 -11.64 4.00 6.68
N ASP A 185 -12.27 3.85 7.85
CA ASP A 185 -11.65 3.76 9.18
C ASP A 185 -10.75 4.96 9.53
N LYS A 186 -10.84 6.06 8.77
CA LYS A 186 -10.06 7.30 8.97
C LYS A 186 -10.97 8.52 8.92
N THR A 187 -10.63 9.57 9.65
CA THR A 187 -11.27 10.86 9.41
C THR A 187 -10.84 11.40 8.03
N PHE A 188 -11.67 12.27 7.43
CA PHE A 188 -11.32 12.92 6.17
C PHE A 188 -9.98 13.68 6.25
N ILE A 189 -9.75 14.38 7.37
CA ILE A 189 -8.50 15.11 7.60
C ILE A 189 -7.30 14.17 7.71
N ASP A 190 -7.43 13.01 8.37
CA ASP A 190 -6.36 12.01 8.41
C ASP A 190 -6.08 11.43 7.02
N TYR A 191 -7.13 11.19 6.23
CA TYR A 191 -7.00 10.74 4.86
C TYR A 191 -6.26 11.76 3.98
N LEU A 192 -6.69 13.03 3.99
CA LEU A 192 -6.06 14.13 3.26
C LEU A 192 -4.60 14.30 3.67
N ASN A 193 -4.32 14.30 4.97
CA ASN A 193 -2.95 14.39 5.47
C ASN A 193 -2.09 13.20 5.02
N CYS A 194 -2.61 11.98 5.08
CA CYS A 194 -1.92 10.79 4.59
C CYS A 194 -1.58 10.91 3.10
N PHE A 195 -2.54 11.39 2.28
CA PHE A 195 -2.34 11.61 0.86
C PHE A 195 -1.23 12.64 0.61
N ARG A 196 -1.30 13.81 1.26
CA ARG A 196 -0.29 14.88 1.17
C ARG A 196 1.11 14.41 1.57
N ILE A 197 1.21 13.62 2.65
CA ILE A 197 2.49 13.05 3.08
C ILE A 197 3.04 12.04 2.07
N ASN A 198 2.21 11.24 1.43
CA ASN A 198 2.65 10.33 0.39
C ASN A 198 3.19 11.06 -0.84
N VAL A 199 2.56 12.18 -1.22
CA VAL A 199 3.10 13.07 -2.25
C VAL A 199 4.43 13.69 -1.81
N ALA A 200 4.50 14.20 -0.58
CA ALA A 200 5.74 14.76 -0.02
C ALA A 200 6.89 13.74 -0.03
N LYS A 201 6.64 12.48 0.37
CA LYS A 201 7.63 11.40 0.31
C LYS A 201 8.16 11.19 -1.11
N LYS A 202 7.28 11.16 -2.12
CA LYS A 202 7.68 11.03 -3.53
C LYS A 202 8.54 12.21 -3.97
N MET A 203 8.18 13.44 -3.60
CA MET A 203 8.97 14.63 -3.93
C MET A 203 10.33 14.63 -3.24
N ILE A 204 10.41 14.24 -1.97
CA ILE A 204 11.66 14.15 -1.20
C ILE A 204 12.65 13.20 -1.85
N ILE A 205 12.18 12.06 -2.40
CA ILE A 205 13.03 11.04 -3.02
C ILE A 205 13.43 11.43 -4.44
N ASN A 206 12.49 11.99 -5.22
CA ASN A 206 12.64 12.16 -6.66
C ASN A 206 13.13 13.56 -7.06
N THR A 207 13.28 14.48 -6.11
CA THR A 207 13.70 15.86 -6.39
C THR A 207 14.70 16.37 -5.36
N ASN A 208 15.47 17.39 -5.76
CA ASN A 208 16.38 18.13 -4.86
C ASN A 208 15.71 19.35 -4.21
N GLU A 209 14.36 19.43 -4.26
CA GLU A 209 13.66 20.57 -3.69
C GLU A 209 13.84 20.64 -2.17
N SER A 210 13.87 21.88 -1.63
CA SER A 210 13.94 22.06 -0.18
C SER A 210 12.70 21.48 0.51
N ILE A 211 12.85 20.98 1.72
CA ILE A 211 11.72 20.47 2.53
C ILE A 211 10.65 21.57 2.72
N TYR A 212 11.09 22.83 2.80
CA TYR A 212 10.19 23.99 2.88
C TYR A 212 9.33 24.16 1.61
N ASN A 213 9.92 24.02 0.43
CA ASN A 213 9.15 24.07 -0.82
C ASN A 213 8.18 22.90 -0.96
N ILE A 214 8.60 21.71 -0.55
CA ILE A 214 7.77 20.51 -0.59
C ILE A 214 6.54 20.66 0.32
N TYR A 215 6.72 21.20 1.54
CA TYR A 215 5.58 21.41 2.44
C TYR A 215 4.53 22.34 1.83
N ILE A 216 4.95 23.43 1.17
CA ILE A 216 4.03 24.36 0.49
C ILE A 216 3.32 23.66 -0.66
N LYS A 217 4.06 22.99 -1.54
CA LYS A 217 3.51 22.30 -2.71
C LYS A 217 2.55 21.14 -2.36
N THR A 218 2.63 20.63 -1.15
CA THR A 218 1.74 19.57 -0.67
C THR A 218 0.50 20.07 0.07
N GLY A 219 0.29 21.40 0.12
CA GLY A 219 -0.94 22.02 0.63
C GLY A 219 -1.05 22.08 2.15
N PHE A 220 0.06 21.93 2.87
CA PHE A 220 0.04 22.21 4.31
C PHE A 220 0.16 23.71 4.56
N SER A 221 -0.65 24.24 5.45
CA SER A 221 -0.62 25.65 5.84
C SER A 221 0.40 25.98 6.92
N ASN A 222 0.90 24.98 7.65
CA ASN A 222 1.83 25.17 8.77
C ASN A 222 2.98 24.16 8.72
N PHE A 223 4.21 24.64 8.69
CA PHE A 223 5.43 23.83 8.59
C PHE A 223 5.64 22.91 9.81
N SER A 224 5.37 23.39 11.02
CA SER A 224 5.47 22.57 12.23
C SER A 224 4.45 21.43 12.24
N TYR A 225 3.22 21.72 11.78
CA TYR A 225 2.18 20.72 11.61
C TYR A 225 2.59 19.68 10.57
N PHE A 226 3.11 20.10 9.40
CA PHE A 226 3.64 19.22 8.38
C PHE A 226 4.71 18.26 8.94
N ASN A 227 5.72 18.77 9.66
CA ASN A 227 6.78 17.95 10.24
C ASN A 227 6.21 16.91 11.23
N ARG A 228 5.28 17.31 12.07
CA ARG A 228 4.61 16.42 13.04
C ARG A 228 3.84 15.31 12.32
N ILE A 229 3.06 15.66 11.31
CA ILE A 229 2.27 14.70 10.53
C ILE A 229 3.18 13.80 9.69
N PHE A 230 4.22 14.35 9.07
CA PHE A 230 5.20 13.57 8.33
C PHE A 230 5.85 12.51 9.23
N LYS A 231 6.31 12.89 10.43
CA LYS A 231 6.89 11.96 11.41
C LYS A 231 5.88 10.90 11.88
N LYS A 232 4.61 11.29 12.08
CA LYS A 232 3.52 10.34 12.41
C LYS A 232 3.39 9.21 11.36
N TYR A 233 3.47 9.56 10.06
CA TYR A 233 3.26 8.60 8.96
C TYR A 233 4.53 7.95 8.39
N SER A 234 5.71 8.50 8.65
CA SER A 234 6.98 7.97 8.14
C SER A 234 7.92 7.43 9.20
N LYS A 235 7.64 7.70 10.48
CA LYS A 235 8.52 7.49 11.65
C LYS A 235 9.80 8.36 11.66
N PHE A 236 10.09 9.03 10.58
CA PHE A 236 11.24 9.94 10.37
C PHE A 236 10.76 11.37 10.16
N SER A 237 11.57 12.36 10.50
CA SER A 237 11.37 13.71 9.99
C SER A 237 11.61 13.75 8.48
N PRO A 238 11.12 14.77 7.74
CA PRO A 238 11.36 14.88 6.30
C PRO A 238 12.85 14.88 5.92
N THR A 239 13.69 15.52 6.73
CA THR A 239 15.15 15.59 6.51
C THR A 239 15.80 14.23 6.75
N GLU A 240 15.49 13.56 7.86
CA GLU A 240 15.97 12.19 8.13
C GLU A 240 15.52 11.22 7.05
N TYR A 241 14.27 11.36 6.58
CA TYR A 241 13.73 10.53 5.51
C TYR A 241 14.53 10.66 4.22
N ARG A 242 14.90 11.90 3.84
CA ARG A 242 15.78 12.16 2.69
C ARG A 242 17.14 11.50 2.86
N GLN A 243 17.78 11.68 4.03
CA GLN A 243 19.11 11.13 4.29
C GLN A 243 19.12 9.60 4.19
N VAL A 244 18.16 8.92 4.81
CA VAL A 244 18.03 7.46 4.75
C VAL A 244 17.92 6.93 3.31
N PHE A 245 17.29 7.69 2.41
CA PHE A 245 17.19 7.30 1.01
C PHE A 245 18.45 7.59 0.20
N LEU A 246 19.13 8.70 0.45
CA LEU A 246 20.40 9.03 -0.19
C LEU A 246 21.51 8.03 0.20
N ASP A 247 21.57 7.66 1.48
CA ASP A 247 22.53 6.66 1.97
C ASP A 247 22.30 5.28 1.34
N LYS A 248 21.05 4.91 1.07
CA LYS A 248 20.71 3.65 0.38
C LYS A 248 21.05 3.67 -1.12
N GLN A 249 20.96 4.80 -1.79
CA GLN A 249 21.36 4.93 -3.20
C GLN A 249 22.87 4.82 -3.36
N SER A 250 23.64 5.48 -2.48
CA SER A 250 25.11 5.41 -2.49
C SER A 250 25.69 4.07 -2.05
N ALA A 251 24.89 3.21 -1.43
CA ALA A 251 25.31 1.84 -1.04
C ALA A 251 24.94 0.78 -2.12
N ALA A 252 24.21 1.18 -3.16
CA ALA A 252 23.76 0.29 -4.25
C ALA A 252 24.57 0.53 -5.56
N ASP A 253 25.36 1.60 -5.62
CA ASP A 253 26.37 1.92 -6.65
C ASP A 253 27.75 1.40 -6.23
#